data_1cd825871739e2442b30689448feaad6
#
_entry.id   1cd825871739e2442b30689448feaad6
#
_cell.length_a   1.000
_cell.length_b   1.000
_cell.length_c   1.000
_cell.angle_alpha   90.00
_cell.angle_beta   90.00
_cell.angle_gamma   90.00
#
_symmetry.space_group_name_H-M   'P 1'
#
loop_
_entity.id
_entity.type
_entity.pdbx_description
1 polymer ?
#
loop_
_entity_poly.entity_id
_entity_poly.type
_entity_poly.pdbx_seq_one_letter_code
_entity_poly.pdbx_strand_id
1 'polypeptide(L)'
;TIDPTEANGRISFDASNPDFVNYNNELLIGMNYPSQGGTGGYSYAWKLIDGQLVQHGNGIMLDGDVKARGFFNDYLLGLSDQAEDNNHYTRVKYVKVTEFSSVVVDGKINCQDHSKEPASQMGNEAWGVGDIAQYGDYVLLAYTTKHLVQDGNYTSKAASTRAKASYGTDLDNNFYLGVYKFDPTDADKEYLKYQSMIVRKSEDHPGKEAGQIKGNSRSRTETGIEVVGDKIYLFCQGGKNFQTNSLRVPSAVLRISGSNIQSGKPVDIDSDYYVDLNDKTGDRYLWRCYYLGDNKFCLQLFTNPGMDGYTEGTHKTFGIFDVETQNYTPVTGMPEAGD
;
A
#
# COMPACT_ATOMS: atom_id res chain seq x y z
N THR A 1 26.04 -13.20 7.90
CA THR A 1 25.69 -13.48 6.48
C THR A 1 25.20 -14.91 6.41
N ILE A 2 24.02 -15.12 5.85
CA ILE A 2 23.46 -16.46 5.63
C ILE A 2 23.99 -16.94 4.29
N ASP A 3 24.60 -18.13 4.26
CA ASP A 3 24.98 -18.76 3.01
C ASP A 3 23.75 -19.48 2.41
N PRO A 4 23.22 -19.02 1.29
CA PRO A 4 22.03 -19.61 0.71
C PRO A 4 22.29 -21.03 0.10
N THR A 5 23.54 -21.45 0.01
CA THR A 5 23.90 -22.77 -0.52
C THR A 5 23.90 -23.84 0.59
N GLU A 6 23.98 -23.45 1.84
CA GLU A 6 23.95 -24.34 2.98
C GLU A 6 22.53 -24.68 3.41
N ALA A 7 22.27 -25.93 3.75
CA ALA A 7 20.94 -26.39 4.17
C ALA A 7 20.41 -25.62 5.38
N ASN A 8 21.28 -25.20 6.28
CA ASN A 8 20.94 -24.46 7.50
C ASN A 8 20.64 -22.97 7.27
N GLY A 9 20.98 -22.44 6.09
CA GLY A 9 20.69 -21.05 5.69
C GLY A 9 19.41 -20.90 4.88
N ARG A 10 18.62 -21.97 4.69
CA ARG A 10 17.43 -21.95 3.86
C ARG A 10 16.16 -21.96 4.70
N ILE A 11 15.24 -21.07 4.35
CA ILE A 11 13.85 -21.15 4.78
C ILE A 11 13.09 -21.87 3.65
N SER A 12 12.36 -22.92 4.00
CA SER A 12 11.42 -23.55 3.08
C SER A 12 10.02 -23.44 3.67
N PHE A 13 9.13 -22.76 2.95
CA PHE A 13 7.71 -22.79 3.22
C PHE A 13 6.95 -22.76 1.89
N ASP A 14 5.80 -23.41 1.87
CA ASP A 14 4.98 -23.50 0.67
C ASP A 14 4.36 -22.16 0.34
N ALA A 15 4.84 -21.52 -0.71
CA ALA A 15 4.43 -20.19 -1.11
C ALA A 15 4.41 -20.06 -2.63
N SER A 16 3.29 -19.61 -3.16
CA SER A 16 3.16 -19.33 -4.60
C SER A 16 3.73 -17.96 -4.98
N ASN A 17 3.69 -16.98 -4.07
CA ASN A 17 4.25 -15.65 -4.24
C ASN A 17 4.70 -15.13 -2.87
N PRO A 18 5.87 -15.56 -2.39
CA PRO A 18 6.35 -15.14 -1.10
C PRO A 18 6.70 -13.66 -1.11
N ASP A 19 6.33 -13.00 -0.05
CA ASP A 19 6.71 -11.63 0.23
C ASP A 19 7.36 -11.57 1.61
N PHE A 20 8.38 -10.73 1.77
CA PHE A 20 9.13 -10.65 3.01
C PHE A 20 9.17 -9.21 3.50
N VAL A 21 8.92 -9.04 4.79
CA VAL A 21 9.11 -7.76 5.49
C VAL A 21 10.10 -7.92 6.63
N ASN A 22 10.89 -6.89 6.84
CA ASN A 22 11.81 -6.79 7.94
C ASN A 22 11.21 -5.91 9.03
N TYR A 23 11.13 -6.43 10.23
CA TYR A 23 10.69 -5.68 11.40
C TYR A 23 11.90 -5.31 12.27
N ASN A 24 12.24 -4.03 12.30
CA ASN A 24 13.29 -3.43 13.14
C ASN A 24 14.66 -4.13 13.08
N ASN A 25 15.00 -4.81 11.98
CA ASN A 25 16.16 -5.69 11.86
C ASN A 25 16.22 -6.85 12.88
N GLU A 26 15.11 -7.15 13.51
CA GLU A 26 14.99 -8.23 14.51
C GLU A 26 14.28 -9.45 13.97
N LEU A 27 13.27 -9.25 13.14
CA LEU A 27 12.45 -10.32 12.58
C LEU A 27 12.35 -10.21 11.08
N LEU A 28 12.54 -11.33 10.40
CA LEU A 28 12.15 -11.52 9.01
C LEU A 28 10.76 -12.18 9.01
N ILE A 29 9.78 -11.53 8.44
CA ILE A 29 8.42 -12.07 8.34
C ILE A 29 8.15 -12.42 6.87
N GLY A 30 7.91 -13.70 6.61
CA GLY A 30 7.52 -14.21 5.32
C GLY A 30 6.02 -14.37 5.25
N MET A 31 5.43 -13.87 4.19
CA MET A 31 4.00 -13.94 3.94
C MET A 31 3.73 -14.63 2.63
N ASN A 32 2.76 -15.51 2.63
CA ASN A 32 2.36 -16.24 1.45
C ASN A 32 1.04 -15.71 0.90
N TYR A 33 1.00 -15.51 -0.41
CA TYR A 33 -0.27 -15.30 -1.10
C TYR A 33 -0.91 -16.68 -1.35
N PRO A 34 -2.17 -16.91 -0.98
CA PRO A 34 -2.82 -18.17 -1.30
C PRO A 34 -2.94 -18.32 -2.81
N SER A 35 -2.54 -19.46 -3.32
CA SER A 35 -2.78 -19.82 -4.72
C SER A 35 -4.28 -19.86 -5.01
N GLN A 36 -4.70 -19.58 -6.23
CA GLN A 36 -6.10 -19.69 -6.66
C GLN A 36 -6.62 -21.12 -6.31
N GLY A 37 -7.55 -21.18 -5.36
CA GLY A 37 -8.13 -22.42 -4.86
C GLY A 37 -7.40 -23.05 -3.67
N GLY A 38 -6.35 -22.44 -3.15
CA GLY A 38 -5.63 -22.91 -1.96
C GLY A 38 -6.24 -22.40 -0.65
N THR A 39 -6.17 -23.20 0.37
CA THR A 39 -6.72 -22.94 1.70
C THR A 39 -5.76 -22.20 2.61
N GLY A 40 -4.87 -21.36 2.15
CA GLY A 40 -4.12 -20.68 3.15
C GLY A 40 -2.89 -19.90 2.74
N GLY A 41 -2.86 -18.68 3.17
CA GLY A 41 -1.67 -17.86 3.27
C GLY A 41 -1.13 -17.86 4.68
N TYR A 42 -0.31 -18.86 5.05
CA TYR A 42 0.38 -18.79 6.32
C TYR A 42 1.54 -17.80 6.25
N SER A 43 1.67 -17.00 7.30
CA SER A 43 2.80 -16.13 7.54
C SER A 43 3.66 -16.70 8.67
N TYR A 44 4.96 -16.60 8.51
CA TYR A 44 5.93 -17.06 9.49
C TYR A 44 6.91 -15.94 9.82
N ALA A 45 7.42 -15.95 11.04
CA ALA A 45 8.46 -15.03 11.44
C ALA A 45 9.73 -15.80 11.86
N TRP A 46 10.90 -15.22 11.60
CA TRP A 46 12.19 -15.80 11.96
C TRP A 46 13.09 -14.73 12.57
N LYS A 47 13.87 -15.16 13.56
CA LYS A 47 15.00 -14.41 14.11
C LYS A 47 16.30 -14.93 13.54
N LEU A 48 17.27 -14.06 13.31
CA LEU A 48 18.62 -14.46 13.02
C LEU A 48 19.38 -14.64 14.36
N ILE A 49 19.68 -15.89 14.71
CA ILE A 49 20.40 -16.27 15.94
C ILE A 49 21.64 -17.05 15.51
N ASP A 50 22.83 -16.58 15.86
CA ASP A 50 24.12 -17.21 15.55
C ASP A 50 24.28 -17.58 14.05
N GLY A 51 23.79 -16.71 13.17
CA GLY A 51 23.82 -16.89 11.71
C GLY A 51 22.76 -17.85 11.16
N GLN A 52 21.87 -18.37 11.98
CA GLN A 52 20.77 -19.24 11.59
C GLN A 52 19.42 -18.56 11.71
N LEU A 53 18.51 -18.83 10.79
CA LEU A 53 17.13 -18.39 10.87
C LEU A 53 16.33 -19.36 11.74
N VAL A 54 15.93 -18.89 12.92
CA VAL A 54 15.13 -19.65 13.89
C VAL A 54 13.71 -19.12 13.89
N GLN A 55 12.73 -20.01 13.70
CA GLN A 55 11.33 -19.64 13.71
C GLN A 55 10.94 -19.00 15.04
N HIS A 56 10.22 -17.88 14.96
CA HIS A 56 9.67 -17.13 16.07
C HIS A 56 8.13 -17.26 16.08
N GLY A 57 7.59 -17.74 17.19
CA GLY A 57 6.14 -17.97 17.31
C GLY A 57 5.64 -19.12 16.43
N ASN A 58 4.37 -19.02 16.07
CA ASN A 58 3.69 -20.01 15.25
C ASN A 58 3.45 -19.50 13.83
N GLY A 59 3.17 -20.40 12.88
CA GLY A 59 2.58 -19.99 11.61
C GLY A 59 1.19 -19.39 11.88
N ILE A 60 0.91 -18.24 11.29
CA ILE A 60 -0.37 -17.54 11.43
C ILE A 60 -1.04 -17.38 10.08
N MET A 61 -2.37 -17.41 10.05
CA MET A 61 -3.13 -17.18 8.84
C MET A 61 -3.62 -15.73 8.82
N LEU A 62 -2.92 -14.87 8.05
CA LEU A 62 -3.37 -13.49 7.81
C LEU A 62 -4.44 -13.39 6.74
N ASP A 63 -4.96 -14.51 6.26
CA ASP A 63 -5.97 -14.61 5.21
C ASP A 63 -5.60 -13.97 3.85
N GLY A 64 -5.92 -14.66 2.79
CA GLY A 64 -5.31 -14.48 1.48
C GLY A 64 -5.54 -13.19 0.70
N ASP A 65 -6.33 -12.27 1.20
CA ASP A 65 -6.71 -11.06 0.47
C ASP A 65 -6.20 -9.76 1.08
N VAL A 66 -5.14 -9.83 1.89
CA VAL A 66 -4.53 -8.61 2.44
C VAL A 66 -3.97 -7.76 1.30
N LYS A 67 -4.50 -6.54 1.15
CA LYS A 67 -4.12 -5.57 0.11
C LYS A 67 -3.00 -4.64 0.55
N ALA A 68 -3.01 -4.30 1.83
CA ALA A 68 -2.01 -3.43 2.43
C ALA A 68 -1.57 -3.98 3.77
N ARG A 69 -0.31 -3.79 4.09
CA ARG A 69 0.32 -4.19 5.35
C ARG A 69 1.22 -3.10 5.85
N GLY A 70 1.29 -2.97 7.14
CA GLY A 70 2.20 -2.03 7.78
C GLY A 70 2.34 -2.33 9.25
N PHE A 71 3.37 -1.78 9.85
CA PHE A 71 3.58 -1.89 11.29
C PHE A 71 3.01 -0.69 12.02
N PHE A 72 2.51 -0.96 13.21
CA PHE A 72 2.19 0.06 14.20
C PHE A 72 2.70 -0.42 15.55
N ASN A 73 3.76 0.21 16.06
CA ASN A 73 4.51 -0.27 17.22
C ASN A 73 4.89 -1.75 17.05
N ASP A 74 4.49 -2.59 17.98
CA ASP A 74 4.73 -4.04 17.95
C ASP A 74 3.60 -4.85 17.30
N TYR A 75 2.75 -4.21 16.49
CA TYR A 75 1.70 -4.88 15.73
C TYR A 75 1.97 -4.84 14.23
N LEU A 76 1.76 -5.97 13.57
CA LEU A 76 1.61 -6.05 12.12
C LEU A 76 0.13 -5.96 11.79
N LEU A 77 -0.24 -4.92 11.05
CA LEU A 77 -1.59 -4.70 10.55
C LEU A 77 -1.70 -5.25 9.13
N GLY A 78 -2.81 -5.88 8.83
CA GLY A 78 -3.18 -6.29 7.48
C GLY A 78 -4.60 -5.81 7.15
N LEU A 79 -4.75 -5.18 5.99
CA LEU A 79 -6.03 -4.68 5.53
C LEU A 79 -6.44 -5.36 4.23
N SER A 80 -7.68 -5.80 4.16
CA SER A 80 -8.22 -6.48 2.99
C SER A 80 -9.60 -5.99 2.64
N ASP A 81 -9.85 -5.80 1.34
CA ASP A 81 -11.17 -5.44 0.85
C ASP A 81 -12.11 -6.65 0.92
N GLN A 82 -13.29 -6.45 1.46
CA GLN A 82 -14.32 -7.48 1.47
C GLN A 82 -15.70 -6.88 1.19
N ALA A 83 -16.55 -7.65 0.53
CA ALA A 83 -17.96 -7.36 0.37
C ALA A 83 -18.77 -8.35 1.21
N GLU A 84 -19.62 -7.83 2.08
CA GLU A 84 -20.56 -8.61 2.88
C GLU A 84 -21.93 -7.97 2.77
N ASP A 85 -22.97 -8.75 2.51
CA ASP A 85 -24.38 -8.30 2.48
C ASP A 85 -24.60 -7.00 1.70
N ASN A 86 -24.02 -6.91 0.52
CA ASN A 86 -24.04 -5.72 -0.33
C ASN A 86 -23.28 -4.49 0.22
N ASN A 87 -22.59 -4.60 1.33
CA ASN A 87 -21.73 -3.56 1.85
C ASN A 87 -20.27 -3.88 1.56
N HIS A 88 -19.49 -2.85 1.33
CA HIS A 88 -18.06 -2.96 1.15
C HIS A 88 -17.34 -2.55 2.43
N TYR A 89 -16.54 -3.47 2.96
CA TYR A 89 -15.73 -3.25 4.14
C TYR A 89 -14.25 -3.45 3.82
N THR A 90 -13.42 -2.68 4.48
CA THR A 90 -12.03 -3.07 4.69
C THR A 90 -11.94 -3.85 6.00
N ARG A 91 -11.51 -5.09 5.94
CA ARG A 91 -11.21 -5.87 7.14
C ARG A 91 -9.88 -5.43 7.72
N VAL A 92 -9.86 -5.28 9.03
CA VAL A 92 -8.66 -4.97 9.80
C VAL A 92 -8.25 -6.21 10.55
N LYS A 93 -7.06 -6.70 10.25
CA LYS A 93 -6.43 -7.83 10.93
C LYS A 93 -5.14 -7.37 11.56
N TYR A 94 -4.78 -7.96 12.69
CA TYR A 94 -3.50 -7.66 13.30
C TYR A 94 -2.94 -8.83 14.09
N VAL A 95 -1.63 -8.84 14.23
CA VAL A 95 -0.88 -9.77 15.09
C VAL A 95 0.15 -8.99 15.87
N LYS A 96 0.35 -9.38 17.13
CA LYS A 96 1.44 -8.84 17.94
C LYS A 96 2.74 -9.50 17.50
N VAL A 97 3.66 -8.71 16.98
CA VAL A 97 4.90 -9.20 16.34
C VAL A 97 5.81 -9.91 17.34
N THR A 98 5.84 -9.42 18.59
CA THR A 98 6.65 -9.99 19.65
C THR A 98 6.25 -11.41 20.05
N GLU A 99 4.99 -11.77 19.82
CA GLU A 99 4.45 -13.10 20.15
C GLU A 99 4.29 -13.96 18.91
N PHE A 100 3.85 -13.39 17.81
CA PHE A 100 3.57 -14.01 16.51
C PHE A 100 2.83 -15.35 16.62
N SER A 101 1.76 -15.39 17.41
CA SER A 101 1.09 -16.64 17.79
C SER A 101 -0.40 -16.70 17.47
N SER A 102 -1.08 -15.56 17.44
CA SER A 102 -2.51 -15.47 17.16
C SER A 102 -2.84 -14.17 16.40
N VAL A 103 -3.80 -14.26 15.49
CA VAL A 103 -4.28 -13.15 14.67
C VAL A 103 -5.67 -12.75 15.10
N VAL A 104 -5.88 -11.46 15.33
CA VAL A 104 -7.23 -10.88 15.42
C VAL A 104 -7.68 -10.52 14.00
N VAL A 105 -8.89 -10.94 13.61
CA VAL A 105 -9.36 -10.90 12.22
C VAL A 105 -10.71 -10.23 12.04
N ASP A 106 -11.30 -9.72 13.08
CA ASP A 106 -12.70 -9.31 13.11
C ASP A 106 -12.96 -7.80 13.09
N GLY A 107 -11.89 -7.01 12.92
CA GLY A 107 -12.01 -5.57 12.73
C GLY A 107 -12.55 -5.21 11.35
N LYS A 108 -13.34 -4.14 11.27
CA LYS A 108 -13.96 -3.66 10.03
C LYS A 108 -13.97 -2.14 9.96
N ILE A 109 -13.74 -1.62 8.76
CA ILE A 109 -14.02 -0.22 8.42
C ILE A 109 -15.02 -0.22 7.27
N ASN A 110 -16.16 0.46 7.43
CA ASN A 110 -17.14 0.58 6.36
C ASN A 110 -16.66 1.58 5.31
N CYS A 111 -16.52 1.13 4.07
CA CYS A 111 -16.00 1.91 2.94
C CYS A 111 -17.10 2.47 2.04
N GLN A 112 -18.37 2.25 2.37
CA GLN A 112 -19.53 2.64 1.58
C GLN A 112 -20.53 3.53 2.29
N ASP A 113 -20.44 3.70 3.60
CA ASP A 113 -21.37 4.56 4.33
C ASP A 113 -21.04 6.04 4.07
N HIS A 114 -21.58 6.58 2.98
CA HIS A 114 -21.39 7.97 2.57
C HIS A 114 -22.07 8.99 3.50
N SER A 115 -22.74 8.52 4.55
CA SER A 115 -23.20 9.42 5.63
C SER A 115 -22.09 9.76 6.63
N LYS A 116 -20.96 9.07 6.53
CA LYS A 116 -19.81 9.18 7.44
C LYS A 116 -18.49 9.41 6.68
N GLU A 117 -17.59 10.06 7.38
CA GLU A 117 -16.20 10.16 6.94
C GLU A 117 -15.48 8.78 7.09
N PRO A 118 -14.55 8.44 6.20
CA PRO A 118 -14.11 9.21 5.04
C PRO A 118 -14.96 9.00 3.77
N ALA A 119 -15.90 8.08 3.76
CA ALA A 119 -16.64 7.71 2.55
C ALA A 119 -17.44 8.88 1.94
N SER A 120 -17.92 9.81 2.75
CA SER A 120 -18.63 11.03 2.29
C SER A 120 -17.80 11.89 1.32
N GLN A 121 -16.47 11.79 1.35
CA GLN A 121 -15.56 12.53 0.46
C GLN A 121 -15.39 11.89 -0.91
N MET A 122 -15.94 10.69 -1.13
CA MET A 122 -15.66 9.87 -2.32
C MET A 122 -16.87 9.75 -3.26
N GLY A 123 -17.84 10.65 -3.14
CA GLY A 123 -19.02 10.65 -4.01
C GLY A 123 -19.76 9.32 -3.95
N ASN A 124 -19.93 8.65 -5.11
CA ASN A 124 -20.60 7.34 -5.21
C ASN A 124 -19.61 6.17 -5.23
N GLU A 125 -18.36 6.38 -4.92
CA GLU A 125 -17.35 5.34 -4.99
C GLU A 125 -17.07 4.73 -3.61
N ALA A 126 -16.74 3.45 -3.59
CA ALA A 126 -16.13 2.80 -2.45
C ALA A 126 -14.62 3.00 -2.47
N TRP A 127 -13.97 2.72 -1.37
CA TRP A 127 -12.52 2.76 -1.29
C TRP A 127 -11.92 1.45 -0.75
N GLY A 128 -10.68 1.23 -1.09
CA GLY A 128 -9.82 0.20 -0.54
C GLY A 128 -8.54 0.82 -0.05
N VAL A 129 -7.66 0.04 0.55
CA VAL A 129 -6.38 0.52 1.08
C VAL A 129 -5.24 0.16 0.15
N GLY A 130 -4.46 1.16 -0.22
CA GLY A 130 -3.27 1.00 -1.05
C GLY A 130 -2.00 0.78 -0.25
N ASP A 131 -1.87 1.46 0.89
CA ASP A 131 -0.69 1.35 1.75
C ASP A 131 -0.98 1.80 3.19
N ILE A 132 -0.12 1.38 4.12
CA ILE A 132 -0.19 1.67 5.56
C ILE A 132 1.17 2.14 6.04
N ALA A 133 1.20 3.22 6.81
CA ALA A 133 2.40 3.63 7.53
C ALA A 133 2.07 4.12 8.95
N GLN A 134 3.06 4.12 9.82
CA GLN A 134 2.96 4.74 11.14
C GLN A 134 3.65 6.10 11.16
N TYR A 135 3.00 7.09 11.77
CA TYR A 135 3.64 8.33 12.17
C TYR A 135 3.25 8.69 13.61
N GLY A 136 4.20 8.61 14.52
CA GLY A 136 3.93 8.78 15.96
C GLY A 136 2.83 7.82 16.44
N ASP A 137 1.77 8.37 17.03
CA ASP A 137 0.60 7.62 17.50
C ASP A 137 -0.48 7.40 16.44
N TYR A 138 -0.19 7.69 15.18
CA TYR A 138 -1.17 7.60 14.10
C TYR A 138 -0.82 6.52 13.10
N VAL A 139 -1.87 5.88 12.59
CA VAL A 139 -1.84 5.03 11.40
C VAL A 139 -2.30 5.85 10.22
N LEU A 140 -1.51 5.86 9.17
CA LEU A 140 -1.80 6.53 7.90
C LEU A 140 -2.24 5.47 6.88
N LEU A 141 -3.40 5.69 6.26
CA LEU A 141 -3.94 4.79 5.24
C LEU A 141 -4.10 5.54 3.93
N ALA A 142 -3.34 5.14 2.91
CA ALA A 142 -3.61 5.61 1.55
C ALA A 142 -4.80 4.85 0.97
N TYR A 143 -5.73 5.57 0.34
CA TYR A 143 -6.93 4.97 -0.24
C TYR A 143 -6.85 4.88 -1.75
N THR A 144 -7.45 3.81 -2.26
CA THR A 144 -7.79 3.64 -3.68
C THR A 144 -9.29 3.61 -3.84
N THR A 145 -9.81 4.30 -4.84
CA THR A 145 -11.25 4.35 -5.09
C THR A 145 -11.68 3.35 -6.16
N LYS A 146 -12.92 2.92 -6.09
CA LYS A 146 -13.53 1.97 -7.02
C LYS A 146 -14.97 2.34 -7.27
N HIS A 147 -15.43 2.22 -8.52
CA HIS A 147 -16.84 2.37 -8.83
C HIS A 147 -17.70 1.40 -8.01
N LEU A 148 -18.77 1.93 -7.45
CA LEU A 148 -19.88 1.10 -6.99
C LEU A 148 -20.61 0.51 -8.19
N VAL A 149 -21.09 -0.74 -8.06
CA VAL A 149 -21.94 -1.35 -9.09
C VAL A 149 -23.27 -0.57 -9.19
N GLN A 150 -23.85 -0.51 -10.38
CA GLN A 150 -24.96 0.37 -10.80
C GLN A 150 -26.13 0.62 -9.82
N ASP A 151 -26.30 -0.20 -8.83
CA ASP A 151 -27.38 -0.15 -7.82
C ASP A 151 -26.86 0.20 -6.42
N GLY A 152 -25.66 0.70 -6.30
CA GLY A 152 -25.04 1.01 -5.00
C GLY A 152 -24.54 -0.22 -4.25
N ASN A 153 -24.66 -1.41 -4.85
CA ASN A 153 -24.26 -2.67 -4.25
C ASN A 153 -22.95 -3.18 -4.85
N TYR A 154 -21.92 -3.27 -4.03
CA TYR A 154 -20.66 -3.88 -4.38
C TYR A 154 -20.67 -5.35 -3.98
N THR A 155 -20.70 -6.27 -4.95
CA THR A 155 -20.47 -7.69 -4.68
C THR A 155 -19.18 -8.13 -5.35
N SER A 156 -18.27 -8.74 -4.61
CA SER A 156 -16.98 -9.18 -5.11
C SER A 156 -17.08 -10.11 -6.33
N LYS A 157 -18.14 -10.90 -6.39
CA LYS A 157 -18.37 -11.86 -7.47
C LYS A 157 -19.03 -11.23 -8.71
N ALA A 158 -19.93 -10.29 -8.54
CA ALA A 158 -20.49 -9.52 -9.65
C ALA A 158 -19.45 -8.58 -10.25
N ALA A 159 -18.54 -8.05 -9.42
CA ALA A 159 -17.39 -7.29 -9.85
C ALA A 159 -16.44 -8.15 -10.70
N SER A 160 -16.17 -9.41 -10.37
CA SER A 160 -15.29 -10.26 -11.16
C SER A 160 -15.88 -10.65 -12.52
N THR A 161 -17.18 -10.78 -12.65
CA THR A 161 -17.89 -11.13 -13.91
C THR A 161 -18.11 -9.90 -14.80
N ARG A 162 -18.19 -8.71 -14.21
CA ARG A 162 -18.23 -7.42 -14.89
C ARG A 162 -16.86 -6.72 -14.85
N ALA A 163 -15.82 -7.47 -14.64
CA ALA A 163 -14.52 -7.08 -14.13
C ALA A 163 -13.84 -5.93 -14.89
N LYS A 164 -14.12 -5.77 -16.17
CA LYS A 164 -13.52 -4.66 -16.92
C LYS A 164 -14.16 -3.31 -16.59
N ALA A 165 -15.39 -3.30 -16.10
CA ALA A 165 -16.09 -2.08 -15.72
C ALA A 165 -15.94 -1.70 -14.25
N SER A 166 -15.61 -2.65 -13.38
CA SER A 166 -15.64 -2.49 -11.92
C SER A 166 -14.30 -2.12 -11.27
N TYR A 167 -13.21 -2.11 -12.03
CA TYR A 167 -11.90 -1.65 -11.53
C TYR A 167 -11.63 -0.18 -11.85
N GLY A 168 -12.54 0.50 -12.55
CA GLY A 168 -12.44 1.91 -12.83
C GLY A 168 -12.83 2.76 -11.64
N THR A 169 -12.42 4.00 -11.68
CA THR A 169 -12.81 5.05 -10.78
C THR A 169 -12.84 6.37 -11.54
N ASP A 170 -13.80 7.24 -11.23
CA ASP A 170 -13.81 8.61 -11.77
C ASP A 170 -12.90 9.53 -10.96
N LEU A 171 -12.41 9.02 -9.81
CA LEU A 171 -11.59 9.77 -8.86
C LEU A 171 -10.09 9.44 -8.94
N ASP A 172 -9.65 8.80 -10.02
CA ASP A 172 -8.26 8.34 -10.23
C ASP A 172 -7.21 9.45 -10.02
N ASN A 173 -7.58 10.67 -10.35
CA ASN A 173 -6.75 11.86 -10.25
C ASN A 173 -6.88 12.57 -8.89
N ASN A 174 -7.48 11.93 -7.91
CA ASN A 174 -7.58 12.46 -6.56
C ASN A 174 -6.75 11.58 -5.62
N PHE A 175 -6.01 12.23 -4.75
CA PHE A 175 -5.27 11.58 -3.69
C PHE A 175 -6.07 11.62 -2.39
N TYR A 176 -6.07 10.50 -1.67
CA TYR A 176 -6.75 10.33 -0.39
C TYR A 176 -5.85 9.66 0.63
N LEU A 177 -5.71 10.28 1.80
CA LEU A 177 -4.97 9.72 2.92
C LEU A 177 -5.76 9.90 4.22
N GLY A 178 -6.16 8.79 4.84
CA GLY A 178 -6.82 8.79 6.13
C GLY A 178 -5.82 8.73 7.29
N VAL A 179 -6.13 9.43 8.35
CA VAL A 179 -5.39 9.43 9.62
C VAL A 179 -6.24 8.74 10.67
N TYR A 180 -5.68 7.74 11.32
CA TYR A 180 -6.36 6.91 12.31
C TYR A 180 -5.56 6.79 13.59
N LYS A 181 -6.23 6.44 14.68
CA LYS A 181 -5.61 5.86 15.87
C LYS A 181 -5.89 4.38 15.95
N PHE A 182 -4.87 3.60 16.30
CA PHE A 182 -5.03 2.17 16.50
C PHE A 182 -5.30 1.87 17.99
N ASP A 183 -6.40 1.16 18.24
CA ASP A 183 -6.80 0.68 19.56
C ASP A 183 -7.13 -0.82 19.51
N PRO A 184 -6.17 -1.70 19.81
CA PRO A 184 -6.38 -3.15 19.76
C PRO A 184 -7.33 -3.65 20.84
N THR A 185 -7.75 -2.80 21.78
CA THR A 185 -8.62 -3.18 22.90
C THR A 185 -10.07 -2.75 22.72
N ASP A 186 -10.38 -2.10 21.61
CA ASP A 186 -11.73 -1.59 21.36
C ASP A 186 -12.79 -2.69 21.36
N ALA A 187 -13.83 -2.53 22.22
CA ALA A 187 -14.85 -3.54 22.42
C ALA A 187 -15.79 -3.69 21.20
N ASP A 188 -15.95 -2.63 20.41
CA ASP A 188 -16.77 -2.61 19.21
C ASP A 188 -15.98 -3.04 17.96
N LYS A 189 -14.71 -3.42 18.14
CA LYS A 189 -13.79 -3.87 17.09
C LYS A 189 -13.49 -2.79 16.04
N GLU A 190 -13.71 -1.55 16.37
CA GLU A 190 -13.25 -0.39 15.62
C GLU A 190 -11.77 -0.13 15.91
N TYR A 191 -10.91 -1.09 15.60
CA TYR A 191 -9.48 -1.03 15.93
C TYR A 191 -8.75 0.14 15.26
N LEU A 192 -9.27 0.68 14.17
CA LEU A 192 -8.77 1.89 13.52
C LEU A 192 -9.81 3.00 13.63
N LYS A 193 -9.58 3.93 14.54
CA LYS A 193 -10.48 5.06 14.84
C LYS A 193 -10.12 6.26 13.96
N TYR A 194 -11.03 6.61 13.06
CA TYR A 194 -10.87 7.75 12.16
C TYR A 194 -10.64 9.06 12.91
N GLN A 195 -9.67 9.84 12.46
CA GLN A 195 -9.33 11.16 13.01
C GLN A 195 -9.56 12.26 11.99
N SER A 196 -9.02 12.13 10.79
CA SER A 196 -9.13 13.09 9.72
C SER A 196 -8.72 12.47 8.39
N MET A 197 -8.95 13.17 7.29
CA MET A 197 -8.52 12.76 5.96
C MET A 197 -7.98 13.94 5.18
N ILE A 198 -6.94 13.69 4.40
CA ILE A 198 -6.47 14.57 3.34
C ILE A 198 -7.17 14.15 2.06
N VAL A 199 -7.77 15.11 1.39
CA VAL A 199 -8.26 14.98 0.02
C VAL A 199 -7.55 16.00 -0.84
N ARG A 200 -6.86 15.50 -1.90
CA ARG A 200 -6.23 16.39 -2.87
C ARG A 200 -6.74 16.04 -4.26
N LYS A 201 -7.46 16.99 -4.84
CA LYS A 201 -7.97 16.87 -6.21
C LYS A 201 -6.97 17.47 -7.19
N SER A 202 -6.61 16.71 -8.21
CA SER A 202 -5.64 17.20 -9.21
C SER A 202 -6.16 18.43 -9.97
N GLU A 203 -7.46 18.56 -10.18
CA GLU A 203 -8.07 19.71 -10.82
C GLU A 203 -7.81 21.04 -10.10
N ASP A 204 -7.62 21.00 -8.77
CA ASP A 204 -7.30 22.17 -7.95
C ASP A 204 -5.80 22.54 -8.00
N HIS A 205 -4.97 21.72 -8.65
CA HIS A 205 -3.52 21.86 -8.67
C HIS A 205 -2.93 21.67 -10.08
N PRO A 206 -3.30 22.50 -11.07
CA PRO A 206 -2.82 22.36 -12.43
C PRO A 206 -1.29 22.50 -12.50
N GLY A 207 -0.66 21.55 -13.21
CA GLY A 207 0.81 21.41 -13.29
C GLY A 207 1.47 20.77 -12.08
N LYS A 208 0.67 20.35 -11.09
CA LYS A 208 1.09 19.60 -9.92
C LYS A 208 0.10 18.46 -9.62
N GLU A 209 -0.35 17.80 -10.64
CA GLU A 209 -1.32 16.72 -10.54
C GLU A 209 -0.70 15.50 -9.86
N ALA A 210 -1.50 14.75 -9.11
CA ALA A 210 -1.09 13.52 -8.46
C ALA A 210 -2.27 12.54 -8.37
N GLY A 211 -2.02 11.29 -8.71
CA GLY A 211 -3.00 10.22 -8.56
C GLY A 211 -2.98 9.60 -7.17
N GLN A 212 -3.49 8.39 -7.08
CA GLN A 212 -3.61 7.61 -5.86
C GLN A 212 -2.33 6.81 -5.58
N ILE A 213 -2.13 6.44 -4.33
CA ILE A 213 -1.21 5.37 -3.95
C ILE A 213 -1.99 4.07 -4.14
N LYS A 214 -1.73 3.39 -5.24
CA LYS A 214 -2.42 2.15 -5.61
C LYS A 214 -1.64 0.97 -5.05
N GLY A 215 -2.19 0.32 -4.05
CA GLY A 215 -1.68 -0.98 -3.62
C GLY A 215 -1.81 -2.00 -4.75
N ASN A 216 -0.91 -2.96 -4.77
CA ASN A 216 -1.02 -4.04 -5.74
C ASN A 216 -2.19 -4.96 -5.35
N SER A 217 -2.94 -5.41 -6.35
CA SER A 217 -4.04 -6.36 -6.20
C SER A 217 -3.62 -7.74 -5.65
N ARG A 218 -2.33 -7.96 -5.39
CA ARG A 218 -1.76 -9.26 -5.01
C ARG A 218 -0.93 -9.24 -3.73
N SER A 219 -1.29 -8.39 -2.76
CA SER A 219 -0.71 -8.45 -1.40
C SER A 219 0.80 -8.26 -1.33
N ARG A 220 1.38 -7.34 -2.06
CA ARG A 220 2.82 -7.09 -1.97
C ARG A 220 3.10 -5.91 -1.06
N THR A 221 4.21 -5.97 -0.35
CA THR A 221 4.75 -4.90 0.48
C THR A 221 5.37 -3.80 -0.40
N GLU A 222 4.53 -3.13 -1.13
CA GLU A 222 4.96 -1.97 -1.90
C GLU A 222 4.75 -0.74 -1.07
N THR A 223 5.80 0.01 -0.87
CA THR A 223 5.72 1.25 -0.13
C THR A 223 5.21 2.35 -1.04
N GLY A 224 4.12 2.97 -0.64
CA GLY A 224 3.65 4.21 -1.25
C GLY A 224 3.75 5.36 -0.25
N ILE A 225 3.73 5.04 1.05
CA ILE A 225 3.92 5.98 2.15
C ILE A 225 5.21 5.61 2.86
N GLU A 226 6.13 6.56 3.01
CA GLU A 226 7.35 6.35 3.79
C GLU A 226 7.60 7.52 4.73
N VAL A 227 7.93 7.18 5.97
CA VAL A 227 8.24 8.15 7.01
C VAL A 227 9.75 8.27 7.16
N VAL A 228 10.30 9.43 6.83
CA VAL A 228 11.72 9.74 6.92
C VAL A 228 11.93 10.90 7.88
N GLY A 229 12.34 10.61 9.10
CA GLY A 229 12.45 11.62 10.15
C GLY A 229 11.09 12.22 10.50
N ASP A 230 10.94 13.53 10.33
CA ASP A 230 9.70 14.27 10.56
C ASP A 230 8.89 14.50 9.27
N LYS A 231 9.25 13.87 8.17
CA LYS A 231 8.61 14.00 6.87
C LYS A 231 7.92 12.69 6.47
N ILE A 232 6.80 12.81 5.83
CA ILE A 232 6.03 11.71 5.27
C ILE A 232 6.02 11.91 3.76
N TYR A 233 6.65 10.99 3.03
CA TYR A 233 6.69 11.02 1.57
C TYR A 233 5.63 10.09 1.00
N LEU A 234 4.95 10.57 -0.04
CA LEU A 234 3.79 9.92 -0.63
C LEU A 234 4.09 9.71 -2.11
N PHE A 235 4.32 8.46 -2.49
CA PHE A 235 4.64 8.05 -3.85
C PHE A 235 3.38 7.68 -4.60
N CYS A 236 2.78 8.66 -5.26
CA CYS A 236 1.56 8.50 -6.03
C CYS A 236 1.88 7.84 -7.38
N GLN A 237 1.23 6.73 -7.66
CA GLN A 237 1.29 6.11 -8.98
C GLN A 237 0.43 6.92 -9.93
N GLY A 238 1.03 7.42 -10.97
CA GLY A 238 0.30 8.08 -12.03
C GLY A 238 -0.38 7.07 -12.95
N GLY A 239 -0.80 7.55 -14.09
CA GLY A 239 -1.28 6.73 -15.14
C GLY A 239 -2.64 7.14 -15.69
N LYS A 240 -3.13 6.33 -16.60
CA LYS A 240 -4.39 6.53 -17.30
C LYS A 240 -5.47 5.65 -16.68
N ASN A 241 -6.64 6.25 -16.43
CA ASN A 241 -7.83 5.44 -16.22
C ASN A 241 -8.25 4.76 -17.52
N PHE A 242 -8.11 3.44 -17.57
CA PHE A 242 -8.42 2.65 -18.77
C PHE A 242 -9.89 2.70 -19.20
N GLN A 243 -10.79 3.08 -18.31
CA GLN A 243 -12.22 3.06 -18.60
C GLN A 243 -12.78 4.40 -19.04
N THR A 244 -12.37 5.46 -18.40
CA THR A 244 -12.90 6.80 -18.68
C THR A 244 -12.10 7.56 -19.71
N ASN A 245 -10.93 7.05 -20.11
CA ASN A 245 -10.00 7.75 -20.99
C ASN A 245 -9.59 9.13 -20.43
N SER A 246 -9.70 9.27 -19.09
CA SER A 246 -9.39 10.50 -18.37
C SER A 246 -7.93 10.92 -18.55
N LEU A 247 -7.64 12.17 -18.24
CA LEU A 247 -6.31 12.74 -18.31
C LEU A 247 -5.31 11.84 -17.60
N ARG A 248 -4.19 11.59 -18.26
CA ARG A 248 -3.01 11.02 -17.61
C ARG A 248 -2.49 12.01 -16.59
N VAL A 249 -2.30 11.53 -15.37
CA VAL A 249 -1.54 12.27 -14.37
C VAL A 249 -0.17 11.62 -14.21
N PRO A 250 0.89 12.39 -13.97
CA PRO A 250 2.22 11.81 -13.75
C PRO A 250 2.25 11.01 -12.46
N SER A 251 3.19 10.10 -12.36
CA SER A 251 3.62 9.62 -11.05
C SER A 251 4.27 10.78 -10.32
N ALA A 252 3.90 10.97 -9.06
CA ALA A 252 4.34 12.13 -8.31
C ALA A 252 4.78 11.77 -6.91
N VAL A 253 5.66 12.56 -6.32
CA VAL A 253 5.96 12.51 -4.89
C VAL A 253 5.42 13.76 -4.24
N LEU A 254 4.56 13.55 -3.23
CA LEU A 254 4.07 14.57 -2.34
C LEU A 254 4.76 14.43 -0.98
N ARG A 255 4.67 15.45 -0.14
CA ARG A 255 5.23 15.45 1.21
C ARG A 255 4.24 16.03 2.21
N ILE A 256 4.27 15.50 3.42
CA ILE A 256 3.59 16.06 4.58
C ILE A 256 4.64 16.27 5.66
N SER A 257 4.70 17.46 6.22
CA SER A 257 5.44 17.68 7.47
C SER A 257 4.69 17.04 8.61
N GLY A 258 5.36 16.19 9.39
CA GLY A 258 4.72 15.40 10.43
C GLY A 258 4.03 16.25 11.51
N SER A 259 4.52 17.47 11.76
CA SER A 259 3.86 18.43 12.64
C SER A 259 2.43 18.81 12.20
N ASN A 260 2.07 18.56 10.94
CA ASN A 260 0.72 18.78 10.42
C ASN A 260 -0.24 17.66 10.77
N ILE A 261 0.28 16.48 11.18
CA ILE A 261 -0.55 15.36 11.62
C ILE A 261 -1.01 15.58 13.06
N GLN A 262 -2.26 15.97 13.22
CA GLN A 262 -2.86 16.24 14.54
C GLN A 262 -4.27 15.64 14.61
N SER A 263 -4.63 15.16 15.81
CA SER A 263 -5.96 14.60 16.05
C SER A 263 -7.07 15.63 15.76
N GLY A 264 -8.07 15.21 15.02
CA GLY A 264 -9.29 16.00 14.76
C GLY A 264 -9.10 17.26 13.90
N LYS A 265 -7.94 17.41 13.26
CA LYS A 265 -7.68 18.51 12.33
C LYS A 265 -7.41 17.98 10.93
N PRO A 266 -7.86 18.68 9.89
CA PRO A 266 -7.43 18.39 8.53
C PRO A 266 -5.91 18.46 8.45
N VAL A 267 -5.35 17.57 7.64
CA VAL A 267 -3.91 17.53 7.37
C VAL A 267 -3.67 18.14 6.01
N ASP A 268 -2.65 19.01 5.91
CA ASP A 268 -2.28 19.63 4.65
C ASP A 268 -1.01 19.00 4.09
N ILE A 269 -1.01 18.84 2.77
CA ILE A 269 0.20 18.51 2.02
C ILE A 269 1.07 19.76 1.93
N ASP A 270 2.38 19.59 2.08
CA ASP A 270 3.34 20.69 1.99
C ASP A 270 3.26 21.33 0.59
N SER A 271 2.84 22.58 0.52
CA SER A 271 2.63 23.31 -0.74
C SER A 271 3.93 23.62 -1.50
N ASP A 272 5.06 23.59 -0.79
CA ASP A 272 6.40 23.84 -1.32
C ASP A 272 7.08 22.57 -1.87
N TYR A 273 6.47 21.39 -1.71
CA TYR A 273 7.03 20.14 -2.15
C TYR A 273 6.10 19.40 -3.13
N TYR A 274 6.58 19.24 -4.33
CA TYR A 274 5.96 18.42 -5.38
C TYR A 274 7.05 17.97 -6.36
N VAL A 275 7.04 16.70 -6.70
CA VAL A 275 7.93 16.15 -7.73
C VAL A 275 7.13 15.40 -8.77
N ASP A 276 7.23 15.83 -10.01
CA ASP A 276 6.80 15.05 -11.17
C ASP A 276 7.89 14.00 -11.46
N LEU A 277 7.59 12.73 -11.16
CA LEU A 277 8.54 11.64 -11.39
C LEU A 277 8.69 11.34 -12.89
N ASN A 278 7.66 11.53 -13.70
CA ASN A 278 7.75 11.30 -15.13
C ASN A 278 8.76 12.27 -15.77
N ASP A 279 8.73 13.54 -15.36
CA ASP A 279 9.74 14.52 -15.78
C ASP A 279 11.17 14.10 -15.39
N LYS A 280 11.35 13.61 -14.16
CA LYS A 280 12.65 13.16 -13.65
C LYS A 280 13.17 11.87 -14.30
N THR A 281 12.28 10.99 -14.71
CA THR A 281 12.62 9.63 -15.17
C THR A 281 12.57 9.45 -16.68
N GLY A 282 12.32 10.52 -17.45
CA GLY A 282 12.16 10.46 -18.89
C GLY A 282 10.83 9.79 -19.29
N ASP A 283 9.75 10.31 -18.75
CA ASP A 283 8.36 9.90 -18.99
C ASP A 283 8.05 8.44 -18.59
N ARG A 284 8.69 7.94 -17.54
CA ARG A 284 8.42 6.59 -17.02
C ARG A 284 7.55 6.65 -15.79
N TYR A 285 6.51 5.83 -15.80
CA TYR A 285 5.59 5.72 -14.68
C TYR A 285 6.16 4.84 -13.57
N LEU A 286 5.84 5.21 -12.33
CA LEU A 286 6.22 4.45 -11.13
C LEU A 286 5.42 3.15 -11.05
N TRP A 287 6.14 2.04 -10.86
CA TRP A 287 5.54 0.77 -10.48
C TRP A 287 5.61 0.56 -8.96
N ARG A 288 6.80 0.71 -8.38
CA ARG A 288 7.07 0.50 -6.95
C ARG A 288 8.20 1.39 -6.47
N CYS A 289 8.24 1.62 -5.17
CA CYS A 289 9.39 2.21 -4.51
C CYS A 289 9.78 1.44 -3.26
N TYR A 290 11.07 1.51 -2.93
CA TYR A 290 11.66 0.86 -1.77
C TYR A 290 12.59 1.85 -1.08
N TYR A 291 12.37 2.10 0.20
CA TYR A 291 13.26 2.97 0.97
C TYR A 291 14.61 2.30 1.21
N LEU A 292 15.69 3.02 0.96
CA LEU A 292 17.06 2.53 1.11
C LEU A 292 17.81 3.14 2.30
N GLY A 293 17.21 4.08 2.99
CA GLY A 293 17.88 4.93 3.97
C GLY A 293 18.39 6.24 3.37
N ASP A 294 18.83 7.17 4.22
CA ASP A 294 19.45 8.44 3.83
C ASP A 294 18.69 9.22 2.75
N ASN A 295 17.37 9.36 2.90
CA ASN A 295 16.46 10.03 1.95
C ASN A 295 16.40 9.41 0.55
N LYS A 296 16.93 8.20 0.35
CA LYS A 296 17.01 7.54 -0.95
C LYS A 296 16.01 6.42 -1.10
N PHE A 297 15.48 6.34 -2.30
CA PHE A 297 14.49 5.32 -2.70
C PHE A 297 14.95 4.63 -3.98
N CYS A 298 14.85 3.31 -4.01
CA CYS A 298 14.90 2.58 -5.27
C CYS A 298 13.52 2.65 -5.91
N LEU A 299 13.44 3.27 -7.06
CA LEU A 299 12.24 3.28 -7.88
C LEU A 299 12.31 2.14 -8.90
N GLN A 300 11.25 1.36 -8.96
CA GLN A 300 10.99 0.43 -10.05
C GLN A 300 9.98 1.08 -10.98
N LEU A 301 10.36 1.25 -12.23
CA LEU A 301 9.60 2.00 -13.22
C LEU A 301 9.20 1.12 -14.39
N PHE A 302 8.11 1.50 -15.07
CA PHE A 302 7.80 0.93 -16.38
C PHE A 302 8.91 1.24 -17.37
N THR A 303 9.29 0.24 -18.15
CA THR A 303 10.47 0.33 -19.02
C THR A 303 10.26 1.31 -20.17
N ASN A 304 9.05 1.34 -20.74
CA ASN A 304 8.75 2.16 -21.90
C ASN A 304 8.20 3.53 -21.47
N PRO A 305 8.75 4.64 -21.99
CA PRO A 305 8.22 5.97 -21.75
C PRO A 305 6.74 6.08 -22.16
N GLY A 306 5.96 6.82 -21.40
CA GLY A 306 4.54 7.04 -21.66
C GLY A 306 3.64 5.82 -21.43
N MET A 307 4.20 4.69 -21.06
CA MET A 307 3.46 3.46 -20.74
C MET A 307 3.20 3.34 -19.26
N ASP A 308 1.95 3.21 -18.88
CA ASP A 308 1.51 3.09 -17.49
C ASP A 308 0.72 1.82 -17.24
N GLY A 309 0.73 0.90 -18.18
CA GLY A 309 -0.26 -0.16 -18.21
C GLY A 309 0.22 -1.48 -17.67
N TYR A 310 -0.65 -2.06 -16.90
CA TYR A 310 -0.62 -3.43 -16.43
C TYR A 310 -0.50 -4.48 -17.56
N THR A 311 -0.82 -4.09 -18.80
CA THR A 311 -0.87 -4.98 -19.97
C THR A 311 0.15 -4.66 -21.06
N GLU A 312 0.81 -3.50 -21.00
CA GLU A 312 1.59 -3.00 -22.12
C GLU A 312 3.07 -2.77 -21.81
N GLY A 313 3.46 -2.81 -20.53
CA GLY A 313 4.82 -2.48 -20.13
C GLY A 313 5.46 -3.49 -19.21
N THR A 314 6.71 -3.79 -19.45
CA THR A 314 7.56 -4.43 -18.45
C THR A 314 8.02 -3.35 -17.45
N HIS A 315 8.11 -3.71 -16.18
CA HIS A 315 8.57 -2.83 -15.10
C HIS A 315 9.97 -3.24 -14.62
N LYS A 316 10.92 -3.23 -15.54
CA LYS A 316 12.29 -3.72 -15.32
C LYS A 316 13.33 -2.61 -15.25
N THR A 317 12.90 -1.35 -15.21
CA THR A 317 13.81 -0.20 -15.12
C THR A 317 13.88 0.28 -13.68
N PHE A 318 15.09 0.47 -13.20
CA PHE A 318 15.37 0.89 -11.82
C PHE A 318 16.17 2.16 -11.77
N GLY A 319 15.99 2.92 -10.70
CA GLY A 319 16.83 4.07 -10.41
C GLY A 319 16.76 4.48 -8.95
N ILE A 320 17.73 5.25 -8.52
CA ILE A 320 17.78 5.82 -7.18
C ILE A 320 17.23 7.25 -7.25
N PHE A 321 16.26 7.52 -6.41
CA PHE A 321 15.68 8.84 -6.24
C PHE A 321 15.95 9.35 -4.82
N ASP A 322 16.49 10.55 -4.72
CA ASP A 322 16.71 11.23 -3.46
C ASP A 322 15.60 12.27 -3.26
N VAL A 323 14.82 12.11 -2.20
CA VAL A 323 13.64 12.94 -1.97
C VAL A 323 13.95 14.36 -1.50
N GLU A 324 15.14 14.61 -0.95
CA GLU A 324 15.56 15.96 -0.56
C GLU A 324 16.11 16.75 -1.72
N THR A 325 17.05 16.16 -2.44
CA THR A 325 17.69 16.82 -3.59
C THR A 325 16.85 16.74 -4.85
N GLN A 326 15.82 15.87 -4.87
CA GLN A 326 14.96 15.56 -6.02
C GLN A 326 15.75 15.07 -7.25
N ASN A 327 16.89 14.45 -7.01
CA ASN A 327 17.73 13.88 -8.06
C ASN A 327 17.38 12.42 -8.32
N TYR A 328 17.29 12.07 -9.59
CA TYR A 328 17.12 10.70 -10.05
C TYR A 328 18.37 10.21 -10.77
N THR A 329 18.83 9.01 -10.42
CA THR A 329 19.99 8.37 -11.05
C THR A 329 19.57 6.98 -11.52
N PRO A 330 19.60 6.69 -12.84
CA PRO A 330 19.32 5.35 -13.34
C PRO A 330 20.29 4.31 -12.80
N VAL A 331 19.80 3.12 -12.49
CA VAL A 331 20.63 1.96 -12.14
C VAL A 331 20.76 1.08 -13.37
N THR A 332 22.01 0.73 -13.70
CA THR A 332 22.35 -0.16 -14.82
C THR A 332 22.91 -1.47 -14.31
N GLY A 333 22.79 -2.53 -15.09
CA GLY A 333 23.35 -3.85 -14.75
C GLY A 333 22.52 -4.63 -13.71
N MET A 334 21.31 -4.23 -13.42
CA MET A 334 20.41 -5.05 -12.64
C MET A 334 20.12 -6.35 -13.40
N PRO A 335 20.07 -7.50 -12.69
CA PRO A 335 19.61 -8.75 -13.30
C PRO A 335 18.23 -8.54 -13.92
N GLU A 336 17.97 -9.18 -15.05
CA GLU A 336 16.59 -9.23 -15.54
C GLU A 336 15.71 -9.88 -14.47
N ALA A 337 14.75 -9.11 -13.98
CA ALA A 337 13.75 -9.68 -13.09
C ALA A 337 13.00 -10.75 -13.89
N GLY A 338 12.99 -11.98 -13.40
CA GLY A 338 12.09 -13.00 -13.92
C GLY A 338 10.64 -12.52 -13.81
N ASP A 339 9.80 -12.93 -14.74
CA ASP A 339 8.37 -12.63 -14.73
C ASP A 339 7.69 -13.26 -13.52
#